data_f94e262519d7a50b27aa1aa584e10145
#
_entry.id   f94e262519d7a50b27aa1aa584e10145
#
_cell.length_a   1.000
_cell.length_b   1.000
_cell.length_c   1.000
_cell.angle_alpha   90.00
_cell.angle_beta   90.00
_cell.angle_gamma   90.00
#
_symmetry.space_group_name_H-M   'P 1'
#
loop_
_entity.id
_entity.type
_entity.pdbx_description
1 polymer ?
#
loop_
_entity_poly.entity_id
_entity_poly.type
_entity_poly.pdbx_seq_one_letter_code
_entity_poly.pdbx_strand_id
1 'polypeptide(L)'
;MKNLVVLYGGDLSSHAFEKVFDSECAFGRVLSWASKFSEKIVLFLKDKSSVSEQVSSIISQNSNIEVISHDCWTKSLFISEISSALKKYEAESAIVSYADTPFLNEKLTSELIEMHSKYAAEYSFADGFPYGLAPEIIESGTASILSELSKTSLKGEGEKAVDREALFSVMRGDINSFEIETLIADVDYRLLRFSFETSSKINFLACKNLFAEAQNQKIDLCDPYALSNLASKTPCVMQTVPAFYNIQISSKYNHKYCYSLENAGKNPSSKDFMALSDFQKILSQIKDFSENAVVSLSAFGEPLLNPEFLQFALEVINQNDENHKIFLLIETDGLLVCEELASKIAESAKSKNVEVNWIVYLDSVDKSMYANLHNCSENDFEKALAAIPLLENHFENHVYPQFMRMKTNENQLESFYRFWKEKESPSKGELIIQKYNSVCGTLPDLKSADLSPVNRLPCWHLRRDMTILADGTVPFCFQLAFEKMAGNILSEGIEGVWVKFSQVLKNHLVFVDELNSEKSDSKSADNKCGICDESYTFNF
;
A
#
# COMPACT_ATOMS: atom_id res chain seq x y z
N MET A 1 5.70 22.93 -28.96
CA MET A 1 6.18 22.89 -27.57
C MET A 1 7.44 22.04 -27.51
N LYS A 2 8.52 22.58 -26.91
CA LYS A 2 9.77 21.82 -26.75
C LYS A 2 9.72 21.06 -25.44
N ASN A 3 9.47 19.77 -25.52
CA ASN A 3 9.32 18.92 -24.35
C ASN A 3 10.65 18.27 -23.96
N LEU A 4 10.90 18.14 -22.65
CA LEU A 4 11.97 17.34 -22.06
C LEU A 4 11.35 16.10 -21.41
N VAL A 5 11.92 14.92 -21.63
CA VAL A 5 11.51 13.75 -20.84
C VAL A 5 12.42 13.62 -19.62
N VAL A 6 11.80 13.52 -18.44
CA VAL A 6 12.47 13.28 -17.15
C VAL A 6 12.00 11.93 -16.60
N LEU A 7 12.96 11.06 -16.32
CA LEU A 7 12.71 9.73 -15.77
C LEU A 7 13.31 9.61 -14.37
N TYR A 8 12.48 9.22 -13.39
CA TYR A 8 12.97 8.91 -12.06
C TYR A 8 13.30 7.43 -11.93
N GLY A 9 14.52 7.11 -11.54
CA GLY A 9 15.04 5.77 -11.30
C GLY A 9 15.81 5.65 -9.98
N GLY A 10 15.51 6.51 -8.99
CA GLY A 10 16.19 6.50 -7.70
C GLY A 10 15.87 5.28 -6.83
N ASP A 11 14.81 4.55 -7.15
CA ASP A 11 14.30 3.37 -6.44
C ASP A 11 14.24 2.11 -7.32
N LEU A 12 14.98 2.09 -8.45
CA LEU A 12 15.01 0.94 -9.35
C LEU A 12 15.44 -0.34 -8.64
N SER A 13 14.62 -1.39 -8.77
CA SER A 13 14.92 -2.74 -8.33
C SER A 13 15.56 -3.57 -9.45
N SER A 14 16.12 -4.74 -9.11
CA SER A 14 16.64 -5.70 -10.09
C SER A 14 15.55 -6.18 -11.06
N HIS A 15 14.29 -6.19 -10.65
CA HIS A 15 13.16 -6.60 -11.48
C HIS A 15 12.95 -5.70 -12.71
N ALA A 16 13.35 -4.42 -12.63
CA ALA A 16 13.28 -3.51 -13.78
C ALA A 16 14.17 -3.94 -14.96
N PHE A 17 15.13 -4.85 -14.73
CA PHE A 17 16.10 -5.33 -15.73
C PHE A 17 15.84 -6.77 -16.19
N GLU A 18 14.85 -7.45 -15.64
CA GLU A 18 14.48 -8.78 -16.10
C GLU A 18 13.81 -8.73 -17.48
N LYS A 19 14.33 -9.53 -18.43
CA LYS A 19 13.85 -9.56 -19.82
C LYS A 19 12.64 -10.46 -19.97
N VAL A 20 11.48 -9.96 -19.59
CA VAL A 20 10.19 -10.68 -19.57
C VAL A 20 9.14 -10.08 -20.51
N PHE A 21 9.44 -8.96 -21.18
CA PHE A 21 8.53 -8.25 -22.07
C PHE A 21 9.08 -8.30 -23.52
N ASP A 22 8.84 -9.40 -24.25
CA ASP A 22 9.39 -9.64 -25.61
C ASP A 22 10.92 -9.51 -25.69
N SER A 23 11.62 -10.15 -24.76
CA SER A 23 13.09 -10.05 -24.61
C SER A 23 13.60 -8.67 -24.18
N GLU A 24 12.71 -7.72 -23.93
CA GLU A 24 13.00 -6.43 -23.31
C GLU A 24 12.77 -6.47 -21.81
N CYS A 25 13.41 -5.56 -21.09
CA CYS A 25 13.15 -5.29 -19.67
C CYS A 25 12.30 -4.02 -19.51
N ALA A 26 11.72 -3.82 -18.33
CA ALA A 26 10.89 -2.64 -18.05
C ALA A 26 11.64 -1.33 -18.31
N PHE A 27 12.86 -1.22 -17.79
CA PHE A 27 13.73 -0.05 -18.00
C PHE A 27 13.99 0.24 -19.48
N GLY A 28 14.29 -0.79 -20.29
CA GLY A 28 14.51 -0.66 -21.73
C GLY A 28 13.26 -0.15 -22.47
N ARG A 29 12.08 -0.66 -22.12
CA ARG A 29 10.80 -0.22 -22.70
C ARG A 29 10.50 1.25 -22.38
N VAL A 30 10.76 1.68 -21.14
CA VAL A 30 10.60 3.10 -20.76
C VAL A 30 11.53 4.00 -21.57
N LEU A 31 12.78 3.62 -21.76
CA LEU A 31 13.71 4.39 -22.60
C LEU A 31 13.27 4.44 -24.07
N SER A 32 12.76 3.33 -24.60
CA SER A 32 12.22 3.27 -25.97
C SER A 32 11.00 4.19 -26.13
N TRP A 33 10.09 4.20 -25.14
CA TRP A 33 8.96 5.13 -25.09
C TRP A 33 9.46 6.59 -24.99
N ALA A 34 10.37 6.90 -24.07
CA ALA A 34 10.87 8.26 -23.84
C ALA A 34 11.50 8.88 -25.10
N SER A 35 12.23 8.07 -25.88
CA SER A 35 12.88 8.50 -27.13
C SER A 35 11.90 8.91 -28.24
N LYS A 36 10.61 8.57 -28.12
CA LYS A 36 9.57 8.99 -29.06
C LYS A 36 9.02 10.38 -28.79
N PHE A 37 9.17 10.87 -27.55
CA PHE A 37 8.57 12.13 -27.09
C PHE A 37 9.58 13.24 -26.87
N SER A 38 10.88 12.93 -26.82
CA SER A 38 11.94 13.94 -26.69
C SER A 38 13.27 13.48 -27.29
N GLU A 39 13.99 14.43 -27.92
CA GLU A 39 15.36 14.23 -28.37
C GLU A 39 16.35 14.18 -27.19
N LYS A 40 15.96 14.66 -26.01
CA LYS A 40 16.77 14.67 -24.80
C LYS A 40 16.02 14.05 -23.63
N ILE A 41 16.66 13.10 -22.96
CA ILE A 41 16.14 12.41 -21.79
C ILE A 41 17.05 12.74 -20.60
N VAL A 42 16.47 13.12 -19.47
CA VAL A 42 17.17 13.27 -18.19
C VAL A 42 16.76 12.14 -17.28
N LEU A 43 17.73 11.37 -16.79
CA LEU A 43 17.51 10.20 -15.94
C LEU A 43 18.07 10.49 -14.55
N PHE A 44 17.21 10.47 -13.54
CA PHE A 44 17.58 10.64 -12.14
C PHE A 44 17.83 9.29 -11.48
N LEU A 45 19.01 9.12 -10.90
CA LEU A 45 19.46 7.86 -10.29
C LEU A 45 19.95 8.08 -8.86
N LYS A 46 19.97 7.01 -8.09
CA LYS A 46 20.66 6.98 -6.80
C LYS A 46 22.11 6.60 -7.03
N ASP A 47 23.03 7.35 -6.39
CA ASP A 47 24.46 7.01 -6.42
C ASP A 47 24.69 5.63 -5.79
N LYS A 48 25.62 4.86 -6.39
CA LYS A 48 26.03 3.54 -5.89
C LYS A 48 24.87 2.57 -5.64
N SER A 49 23.81 2.63 -6.48
CA SER A 49 22.74 1.65 -6.40
C SER A 49 23.21 0.25 -6.83
N SER A 50 22.59 -0.79 -6.30
CA SER A 50 22.85 -2.21 -6.69
C SER A 50 22.63 -2.49 -8.18
N VAL A 51 21.91 -1.63 -8.88
CA VAL A 51 21.58 -1.75 -10.32
C VAL A 51 22.41 -0.83 -11.24
N SER A 52 23.43 -0.14 -10.71
CA SER A 52 24.22 0.84 -11.48
C SER A 52 24.90 0.26 -12.73
N GLU A 53 25.36 -0.99 -12.67
CA GLU A 53 25.98 -1.68 -13.80
C GLU A 53 24.96 -2.00 -14.89
N GLN A 54 23.77 -2.49 -14.55
CA GLN A 54 22.69 -2.78 -15.48
C GLN A 54 22.23 -1.50 -16.19
N VAL A 55 22.02 -0.41 -15.44
CA VAL A 55 21.70 0.90 -16.01
C VAL A 55 22.77 1.34 -16.98
N SER A 56 24.04 1.35 -16.57
CA SER A 56 25.18 1.79 -17.39
C SER A 56 25.30 1.00 -18.68
N SER A 57 25.05 -0.30 -18.66
CA SER A 57 25.10 -1.17 -19.84
C SER A 57 24.05 -0.81 -20.89
N ILE A 58 22.87 -0.37 -20.47
CA ILE A 58 21.76 -0.01 -21.36
C ILE A 58 21.93 1.42 -21.90
N ILE A 59 22.24 2.38 -21.02
CA ILE A 59 22.34 3.79 -21.41
C ILE A 59 23.59 4.11 -22.25
N SER A 60 24.67 3.31 -22.13
CA SER A 60 25.90 3.51 -22.92
C SER A 60 25.67 3.50 -24.42
N GLN A 61 24.58 2.95 -24.90
CA GLN A 61 24.19 2.91 -26.31
C GLN A 61 23.35 4.13 -26.74
N ASN A 62 23.01 5.05 -25.81
CA ASN A 62 22.08 6.16 -26.04
C ASN A 62 22.74 7.49 -25.65
N SER A 63 23.27 8.22 -26.64
CA SER A 63 23.96 9.52 -26.43
C SER A 63 23.03 10.68 -26.03
N ASN A 64 21.72 10.49 -26.11
CA ASN A 64 20.73 11.50 -25.80
C ASN A 64 20.26 11.48 -24.30
N ILE A 65 20.80 10.57 -23.50
CA ILE A 65 20.47 10.46 -22.07
C ILE A 65 21.52 11.19 -21.24
N GLU A 66 21.06 12.12 -20.40
CA GLU A 66 21.86 12.71 -19.33
C GLU A 66 21.46 12.09 -17.99
N VAL A 67 22.45 11.66 -17.23
CA VAL A 67 22.25 11.10 -15.89
C VAL A 67 22.57 12.15 -14.84
N ILE A 68 21.66 12.33 -13.88
CA ILE A 68 21.86 13.13 -12.67
C ILE A 68 21.70 12.17 -11.49
N SER A 69 22.72 12.11 -10.63
CA SER A 69 22.73 11.18 -9.50
C SER A 69 22.90 11.90 -8.17
N HIS A 70 22.23 11.39 -7.14
CA HIS A 70 22.36 11.84 -5.76
C HIS A 70 22.36 10.64 -4.80
N ASP A 71 22.97 10.77 -3.64
CA ASP A 71 23.00 9.72 -2.60
C ASP A 71 21.58 9.38 -2.09
N CYS A 72 20.71 10.39 -1.99
CA CYS A 72 19.32 10.24 -1.63
C CYS A 72 18.45 11.25 -2.40
N TRP A 73 17.18 10.92 -2.59
CA TRP A 73 16.22 11.76 -3.26
C TRP A 73 15.07 12.13 -2.33
N THR A 74 14.89 13.42 -2.10
CA THR A 74 13.68 13.98 -1.49
C THR A 74 12.79 14.58 -2.58
N LYS A 75 11.49 14.78 -2.30
CA LYS A 75 10.56 15.43 -3.24
C LYS A 75 11.05 16.83 -3.62
N SER A 76 11.60 17.59 -2.66
CA SER A 76 12.16 18.92 -2.92
C SER A 76 13.34 18.87 -3.89
N LEU A 77 14.28 17.93 -3.69
CA LEU A 77 15.42 17.76 -4.59
C LEU A 77 14.96 17.32 -5.98
N PHE A 78 14.05 16.37 -6.07
CA PHE A 78 13.46 15.87 -7.32
C PHE A 78 12.86 17.01 -8.16
N ILE A 79 12.01 17.84 -7.56
CA ILE A 79 11.35 18.97 -8.22
C ILE A 79 12.38 20.03 -8.62
N SER A 80 13.36 20.30 -7.75
CA SER A 80 14.44 21.26 -8.04
C SER A 80 15.29 20.84 -9.24
N GLU A 81 15.59 19.54 -9.37
CA GLU A 81 16.35 19.03 -10.52
C GLU A 81 15.52 19.03 -11.80
N ILE A 82 14.18 18.79 -11.74
CA ILE A 82 13.30 18.99 -12.90
C ILE A 82 13.35 20.43 -13.37
N SER A 83 13.19 21.41 -12.45
CA SER A 83 13.25 22.83 -12.77
C SER A 83 14.61 23.23 -13.38
N SER A 84 15.71 22.69 -12.83
CA SER A 84 17.07 22.94 -13.32
C SER A 84 17.29 22.37 -14.73
N ALA A 85 16.80 21.15 -14.99
CA ALA A 85 16.89 20.50 -16.29
C ALA A 85 16.08 21.27 -17.35
N LEU A 86 14.85 21.71 -17.03
CA LEU A 86 14.02 22.52 -17.92
C LEU A 86 14.72 23.81 -18.34
N LYS A 87 15.33 24.54 -17.40
CA LYS A 87 16.12 25.75 -17.66
C LYS A 87 17.35 25.45 -18.52
N LYS A 88 18.09 24.38 -18.20
CA LYS A 88 19.31 23.97 -18.93
C LYS A 88 19.05 23.68 -20.40
N TYR A 89 17.94 23.00 -20.70
CA TYR A 89 17.57 22.60 -22.05
C TYR A 89 16.63 23.57 -22.76
N GLU A 90 16.27 24.68 -22.11
CA GLU A 90 15.32 25.68 -22.64
C GLU A 90 14.03 24.97 -23.10
N ALA A 91 13.51 24.03 -22.27
CA ALA A 91 12.29 23.30 -22.54
C ALA A 91 11.09 24.01 -21.89
N GLU A 92 9.94 23.99 -22.59
CA GLU A 92 8.70 24.61 -22.14
C GLU A 92 8.00 23.74 -21.08
N SER A 93 8.09 22.41 -21.21
CA SER A 93 7.51 21.47 -20.26
C SER A 93 8.35 20.19 -20.11
N ALA A 94 8.20 19.54 -18.96
CA ALA A 94 8.74 18.19 -18.71
C ALA A 94 7.62 17.15 -18.76
N ILE A 95 7.87 16.07 -19.50
CA ILE A 95 7.10 14.84 -19.44
C ILE A 95 7.80 13.96 -18.41
N VAL A 96 7.18 13.77 -17.25
CA VAL A 96 7.77 13.11 -16.08
C VAL A 96 7.19 11.72 -15.93
N SER A 97 8.04 10.72 -15.76
CA SER A 97 7.63 9.35 -15.46
C SER A 97 8.69 8.62 -14.64
N TYR A 98 8.41 7.38 -14.28
CA TYR A 98 9.30 6.51 -13.51
C TYR A 98 9.93 5.46 -14.43
N ALA A 99 11.21 5.16 -14.20
CA ALA A 99 12.02 4.35 -15.10
C ALA A 99 11.71 2.84 -15.06
N ASP A 100 10.71 2.43 -14.29
CA ASP A 100 10.31 1.04 -14.07
C ASP A 100 8.84 0.73 -14.49
N THR A 101 8.22 1.58 -15.30
CA THR A 101 6.83 1.47 -15.75
C THR A 101 6.75 0.92 -17.19
N PRO A 102 6.68 -0.43 -17.38
CA PRO A 102 6.86 -1.06 -18.69
C PRO A 102 5.76 -0.81 -19.72
N PHE A 103 4.62 -0.24 -19.30
CA PHE A 103 3.41 -0.12 -20.11
C PHE A 103 3.00 1.32 -20.41
N LEU A 104 3.93 2.29 -20.31
CA LEU A 104 3.65 3.65 -20.74
C LEU A 104 3.08 3.67 -22.16
N ASN A 105 1.88 4.22 -22.30
CA ASN A 105 1.12 4.16 -23.55
C ASN A 105 1.36 5.43 -24.39
N GLU A 106 1.78 5.24 -25.64
CA GLU A 106 2.14 6.34 -26.54
C GLU A 106 0.93 7.20 -26.92
N LYS A 107 -0.22 6.57 -27.16
CA LYS A 107 -1.45 7.28 -27.55
C LYS A 107 -1.93 8.14 -26.39
N LEU A 108 -1.98 7.57 -25.19
CA LEU A 108 -2.37 8.29 -23.98
C LEU A 108 -1.42 9.45 -23.67
N THR A 109 -0.11 9.25 -23.86
CA THR A 109 0.89 10.30 -23.74
C THR A 109 0.66 11.43 -24.75
N SER A 110 0.37 11.08 -26.01
CA SER A 110 0.12 12.07 -27.05
C SER A 110 -1.13 12.89 -26.78
N GLU A 111 -2.23 12.24 -26.35
CA GLU A 111 -3.47 12.89 -25.95
C GLU A 111 -3.25 13.85 -24.76
N LEU A 112 -2.43 13.46 -23.80
CA LEU A 112 -2.10 14.29 -22.63
C LEU A 112 -1.28 15.52 -23.04
N ILE A 113 -0.30 15.36 -23.95
CA ILE A 113 0.50 16.49 -24.50
C ILE A 113 -0.40 17.48 -25.26
N GLU A 114 -1.31 16.94 -26.11
CA GLU A 114 -2.24 17.78 -26.85
C GLU A 114 -3.16 18.57 -25.93
N MET A 115 -3.72 17.93 -24.91
CA MET A 115 -4.58 18.55 -23.91
C MET A 115 -3.83 19.63 -23.12
N HIS A 116 -2.63 19.32 -22.61
CA HIS A 116 -1.77 20.25 -21.89
C HIS A 116 -1.49 21.52 -22.70
N SER A 117 -1.13 21.35 -23.99
CA SER A 117 -0.87 22.47 -24.89
C SER A 117 -2.13 23.26 -25.22
N LYS A 118 -3.25 22.58 -25.50
CA LYS A 118 -4.53 23.18 -25.92
C LYS A 118 -5.10 24.10 -24.85
N TYR A 119 -5.03 23.70 -23.60
CA TYR A 119 -5.60 24.43 -22.48
C TYR A 119 -4.55 25.30 -21.74
N ALA A 120 -3.30 25.34 -22.24
CA ALA A 120 -2.20 26.05 -21.59
C ALA A 120 -2.06 25.67 -20.10
N ALA A 121 -2.17 24.35 -19.83
CA ALA A 121 -2.14 23.84 -18.47
C ALA A 121 -0.76 24.01 -17.85
N GLU A 122 -0.71 24.24 -16.54
CA GLU A 122 0.51 24.30 -15.75
C GLU A 122 0.95 22.91 -15.30
N TYR A 123 -0.04 22.00 -15.11
CA TYR A 123 0.19 20.60 -14.78
C TYR A 123 -0.91 19.72 -15.41
N SER A 124 -0.53 18.56 -15.91
CA SER A 124 -1.49 17.61 -16.49
C SER A 124 -1.15 16.18 -16.13
N PHE A 125 -2.17 15.38 -15.87
CA PHE A 125 -2.04 13.95 -15.56
C PHE A 125 -3.26 13.16 -16.05
N ALA A 126 -3.15 11.83 -16.07
CA ALA A 126 -4.27 10.96 -16.38
C ALA A 126 -4.84 10.35 -15.09
N ASP A 127 -6.18 10.40 -14.93
CA ASP A 127 -6.90 9.85 -13.78
C ASP A 127 -7.86 8.74 -14.20
N GLY A 128 -8.12 7.81 -13.29
CA GLY A 128 -8.96 6.64 -13.54
C GLY A 128 -8.22 5.45 -14.17
N PHE A 129 -7.02 5.65 -14.70
CA PHE A 129 -6.16 4.57 -15.20
C PHE A 129 -5.33 3.93 -14.08
N PRO A 130 -4.88 2.65 -14.22
CA PRO A 130 -3.84 2.12 -13.37
C PRO A 130 -2.56 2.95 -13.51
N TYR A 131 -1.85 3.14 -12.39
CA TYR A 131 -0.58 3.84 -12.39
C TYR A 131 0.42 3.18 -13.38
N GLY A 132 1.25 3.99 -14.04
CA GLY A 132 2.29 3.51 -14.96
C GLY A 132 1.85 3.36 -16.43
N LEU A 133 0.59 3.75 -16.78
CA LEU A 133 0.15 3.85 -18.17
C LEU A 133 0.42 5.21 -18.81
N ALA A 134 0.38 6.29 -18.03
CA ALA A 134 0.59 7.65 -18.50
C ALA A 134 1.68 8.36 -17.69
N PRO A 135 2.40 9.32 -18.31
CA PRO A 135 3.27 10.23 -17.59
C PRO A 135 2.47 11.37 -16.95
N GLU A 136 3.16 12.22 -16.20
CA GLU A 136 2.70 13.55 -15.81
C GLU A 136 3.39 14.61 -16.66
N ILE A 137 2.75 15.77 -16.87
CA ILE A 137 3.36 16.89 -17.60
C ILE A 137 3.35 18.13 -16.70
N ILE A 138 4.48 18.77 -16.58
CA ILE A 138 4.63 20.01 -15.80
C ILE A 138 5.30 21.09 -16.64
N GLU A 139 4.72 22.30 -16.61
CA GLU A 139 5.24 23.50 -17.27
C GLU A 139 6.47 24.03 -16.51
N SER A 140 7.39 24.68 -17.24
CA SER A 140 8.69 25.14 -16.72
C SER A 140 8.57 26.17 -15.59
N GLY A 141 7.65 27.13 -15.68
CA GLY A 141 7.37 28.11 -14.63
C GLY A 141 6.84 27.44 -13.38
N THR A 142 5.89 26.53 -13.57
CA THR A 142 5.26 25.74 -12.50
C THR A 142 6.28 24.87 -11.78
N ALA A 143 7.19 24.21 -12.50
CA ALA A 143 8.28 23.44 -11.88
C ALA A 143 9.17 24.32 -11.00
N SER A 144 9.41 25.57 -11.40
CA SER A 144 10.19 26.54 -10.62
C SER A 144 9.44 26.97 -9.35
N ILE A 145 8.13 27.22 -9.45
CA ILE A 145 7.26 27.56 -8.30
C ILE A 145 7.20 26.38 -7.31
N LEU A 146 6.94 25.16 -7.81
CA LEU A 146 6.88 23.96 -6.96
C LEU A 146 8.22 23.68 -6.27
N SER A 147 9.35 23.96 -6.92
CA SER A 147 10.67 23.84 -6.30
C SER A 147 10.79 24.73 -5.06
N GLU A 148 10.24 25.95 -5.07
CA GLU A 148 10.26 26.82 -3.88
C GLU A 148 9.19 26.42 -2.84
N LEU A 149 7.99 26.03 -3.29
CA LEU A 149 6.93 25.56 -2.41
C LEU A 149 7.34 24.31 -1.62
N SER A 150 8.06 23.39 -2.27
CA SER A 150 8.53 22.14 -1.62
C SER A 150 9.46 22.41 -0.45
N LYS A 151 10.24 23.50 -0.48
CA LYS A 151 11.17 23.89 0.60
C LYS A 151 10.45 24.53 1.80
N THR A 152 9.27 25.10 1.57
CA THR A 152 8.49 25.84 2.57
C THR A 152 7.22 25.13 3.01
N SER A 153 7.00 23.89 2.55
CA SER A 153 5.82 23.10 2.84
C SER A 153 5.59 22.94 4.35
N LEU A 154 4.40 23.38 4.81
CA LEU A 154 3.99 23.37 6.22
C LEU A 154 4.00 21.98 6.89
N LYS A 155 4.06 20.91 6.10
CA LYS A 155 4.05 19.51 6.58
C LYS A 155 5.37 18.78 6.35
N GLY A 156 6.45 19.47 5.95
CA GLY A 156 7.70 18.81 5.60
C GLY A 156 7.59 17.89 4.38
N GLU A 157 6.58 18.05 3.53
CA GLU A 157 6.31 17.18 2.37
C GLU A 157 7.52 17.12 1.41
N GLY A 158 8.22 18.24 1.26
CA GLY A 158 9.42 18.31 0.42
C GLY A 158 10.60 17.48 0.92
N GLU A 159 10.68 17.21 2.22
CA GLU A 159 11.76 16.43 2.84
C GLU A 159 11.50 14.92 2.77
N LYS A 160 10.27 14.51 2.44
CA LYS A 160 9.94 13.09 2.27
C LYS A 160 10.64 12.51 1.05
N ALA A 161 10.86 11.20 1.08
CA ALA A 161 11.37 10.45 -0.07
C ALA A 161 10.43 10.61 -1.28
N VAL A 162 10.99 10.52 -2.48
CA VAL A 162 10.20 10.54 -3.72
C VAL A 162 9.31 9.31 -3.77
N ASP A 163 8.02 9.54 -3.94
CA ASP A 163 6.99 8.54 -4.20
C ASP A 163 6.32 8.79 -5.56
N ARG A 164 5.35 7.95 -5.90
CA ARG A 164 4.64 8.02 -7.19
C ARG A 164 3.73 9.23 -7.35
N GLU A 165 3.51 9.98 -6.27
CA GLU A 165 2.72 11.23 -6.25
C GLU A 165 3.58 12.46 -5.95
N ALA A 166 4.91 12.38 -6.14
CA ALA A 166 5.85 13.40 -5.67
C ALA A 166 5.52 14.82 -6.15
N LEU A 167 5.11 15.01 -7.40
CA LEU A 167 4.71 16.32 -7.93
C LEU A 167 3.37 16.76 -7.33
N PHE A 168 2.35 15.90 -7.44
CA PHE A 168 1.00 16.23 -7.03
C PHE A 168 0.88 16.45 -5.52
N SER A 169 1.60 15.69 -4.70
CA SER A 169 1.56 15.82 -3.24
C SER A 169 2.05 17.18 -2.74
N VAL A 170 3.04 17.78 -3.40
CA VAL A 170 3.51 19.14 -3.11
C VAL A 170 2.51 20.16 -3.63
N MET A 171 2.04 20.01 -4.87
CA MET A 171 1.05 20.90 -5.50
C MET A 171 -0.27 20.95 -4.72
N ARG A 172 -0.71 19.84 -4.16
CA ARG A 172 -1.94 19.72 -3.36
C ARG A 172 -1.97 20.68 -2.16
N GLY A 173 -0.80 21.12 -1.68
CA GLY A 173 -0.71 22.12 -0.60
C GLY A 173 -1.30 23.48 -0.97
N ASP A 174 -1.32 23.83 -2.26
CA ASP A 174 -1.87 25.09 -2.82
C ASP A 174 -2.51 24.86 -4.19
N ILE A 175 -3.34 23.82 -4.30
CA ILE A 175 -3.89 23.33 -5.56
C ILE A 175 -4.69 24.37 -6.34
N ASN A 176 -5.33 25.33 -5.64
CA ASN A 176 -6.17 26.36 -6.26
C ASN A 176 -5.35 27.44 -6.99
N SER A 177 -4.05 27.45 -6.85
CA SER A 177 -3.14 28.41 -7.50
C SER A 177 -2.62 27.93 -8.85
N PHE A 178 -3.01 26.73 -9.28
CA PHE A 178 -2.51 26.11 -10.52
C PHE A 178 -3.63 25.75 -11.50
N GLU A 179 -3.36 25.95 -12.79
CA GLU A 179 -4.21 25.48 -13.88
C GLU A 179 -3.90 24.01 -14.17
N ILE A 180 -4.78 23.11 -13.68
CA ILE A 180 -4.60 21.68 -13.76
C ILE A 180 -5.58 21.08 -14.75
N GLU A 181 -5.06 20.30 -15.71
CA GLU A 181 -5.88 19.54 -16.65
C GLU A 181 -5.74 18.04 -16.39
N THR A 182 -6.86 17.34 -16.42
CA THR A 182 -6.90 15.90 -16.11
C THR A 182 -7.54 15.13 -17.25
N LEU A 183 -6.78 14.19 -17.82
CA LEU A 183 -7.31 13.23 -18.80
C LEU A 183 -8.00 12.08 -18.05
N ILE A 184 -9.33 12.10 -18.05
CA ILE A 184 -10.14 11.15 -17.27
C ILE A 184 -10.43 9.92 -18.12
N ALA A 185 -10.21 8.73 -17.56
CA ALA A 185 -10.57 7.45 -18.18
C ALA A 185 -12.11 7.28 -18.25
N ASP A 186 -12.62 6.70 -19.33
CA ASP A 186 -14.04 6.37 -19.47
C ASP A 186 -14.54 5.38 -18.41
N VAL A 187 -13.64 4.55 -17.90
CA VAL A 187 -13.89 3.56 -16.83
C VAL A 187 -12.87 3.79 -15.71
N ASP A 188 -13.35 3.82 -14.48
CA ASP A 188 -12.47 3.94 -13.30
C ASP A 188 -11.82 2.59 -12.97
N TYR A 189 -10.51 2.47 -13.28
CA TYR A 189 -9.72 1.28 -12.98
C TYR A 189 -8.96 1.35 -11.64
N ARG A 190 -9.06 2.45 -10.88
CA ARG A 190 -8.36 2.58 -9.58
C ARG A 190 -8.75 1.49 -8.60
N LEU A 191 -9.99 1.00 -8.71
CA LEU A 191 -10.48 -0.10 -7.88
C LEU A 191 -9.83 -1.46 -8.17
N LEU A 192 -9.11 -1.62 -9.30
CA LEU A 192 -8.27 -2.79 -9.54
C LEU A 192 -7.10 -2.85 -8.55
N ARG A 193 -6.69 -1.69 -8.00
CA ARG A 193 -5.55 -1.58 -7.06
C ARG A 193 -4.33 -2.29 -7.63
N PHE A 194 -3.99 -1.94 -8.85
CA PHE A 194 -2.88 -2.51 -9.58
C PHE A 194 -2.05 -1.39 -10.20
N SER A 195 -0.73 -1.42 -9.96
CA SER A 195 0.24 -0.51 -10.54
C SER A 195 1.05 -1.22 -11.61
N PHE A 196 1.19 -0.61 -12.78
CA PHE A 196 2.02 -1.10 -13.88
C PHE A 196 3.46 -0.64 -13.68
N GLU A 197 4.09 -1.17 -12.64
CA GLU A 197 5.47 -0.88 -12.25
C GLU A 197 6.21 -2.14 -11.83
N THR A 198 7.52 -2.08 -11.74
CA THR A 198 8.37 -3.22 -11.37
C THR A 198 9.23 -2.96 -10.13
N SER A 199 8.83 -2.00 -9.29
CA SER A 199 9.54 -1.64 -8.05
C SER A 199 9.51 -2.73 -7.00
N SER A 200 8.45 -3.56 -7.00
CA SER A 200 8.26 -4.67 -6.07
C SER A 200 8.02 -5.99 -6.80
N LYS A 201 8.35 -7.10 -6.17
CA LYS A 201 8.12 -8.45 -6.72
C LYS A 201 6.64 -8.71 -7.04
N ILE A 202 5.73 -8.25 -6.18
CA ILE A 202 4.29 -8.42 -6.40
C ILE A 202 3.84 -7.75 -7.71
N ASN A 203 4.23 -6.50 -7.93
CA ASN A 203 3.87 -5.74 -9.12
C ASN A 203 4.61 -6.23 -10.37
N PHE A 204 5.91 -6.53 -10.24
CA PHE A 204 6.69 -7.13 -11.33
C PHE A 204 6.06 -8.43 -11.85
N LEU A 205 5.74 -9.36 -10.96
CA LEU A 205 5.11 -10.64 -11.35
C LEU A 205 3.72 -10.42 -11.96
N ALA A 206 2.95 -9.47 -11.44
CA ALA A 206 1.64 -9.13 -12.00
C ALA A 206 1.78 -8.52 -13.40
N CYS A 207 2.72 -7.60 -13.62
CA CYS A 207 3.03 -7.07 -14.96
C CYS A 207 3.48 -8.16 -15.93
N LYS A 208 4.36 -9.06 -15.50
CA LYS A 208 4.82 -10.21 -16.29
C LYS A 208 3.66 -11.13 -16.68
N ASN A 209 2.80 -11.50 -15.72
CA ASN A 209 1.65 -12.36 -15.96
C ASN A 209 0.64 -11.69 -16.91
N LEU A 210 0.36 -10.39 -16.69
CA LEU A 210 -0.55 -9.63 -17.54
C LEU A 210 -0.02 -9.52 -18.97
N PHE A 211 1.27 -9.28 -19.14
CA PHE A 211 1.90 -9.20 -20.47
C PHE A 211 1.84 -10.55 -21.20
N ALA A 212 2.15 -11.65 -20.50
CA ALA A 212 2.04 -13.00 -21.09
C ALA A 212 0.60 -13.31 -21.52
N GLU A 213 -0.38 -12.93 -20.71
CA GLU A 213 -1.80 -13.11 -21.02
C GLU A 213 -2.24 -12.24 -22.21
N ALA A 214 -1.77 -10.99 -22.28
CA ALA A 214 -2.00 -10.09 -23.41
C ALA A 214 -1.47 -10.68 -24.72
N GLN A 215 -0.28 -11.30 -24.69
CA GLN A 215 0.30 -11.98 -25.84
C GLN A 215 -0.51 -13.20 -26.26
N ASN A 216 -0.91 -14.05 -25.30
CA ASN A 216 -1.74 -15.23 -25.55
C ASN A 216 -3.05 -14.86 -26.23
N GLN A 217 -3.69 -13.76 -25.81
CA GLN A 217 -4.94 -13.25 -26.36
C GLN A 217 -4.76 -12.32 -27.56
N LYS A 218 -3.51 -12.01 -27.96
CA LYS A 218 -3.17 -11.09 -29.06
C LYS A 218 -3.79 -9.70 -28.89
N ILE A 219 -3.71 -9.18 -27.67
CA ILE A 219 -4.22 -7.86 -27.30
C ILE A 219 -3.35 -6.77 -27.95
N ASP A 220 -3.99 -5.74 -28.49
CA ASP A 220 -3.30 -4.56 -29.02
C ASP A 220 -2.88 -3.64 -27.86
N LEU A 221 -1.58 -3.58 -27.58
CA LEU A 221 -1.01 -2.74 -26.51
C LEU A 221 -0.99 -1.24 -26.84
N CYS A 222 -1.29 -0.86 -28.09
CA CYS A 222 -1.42 0.55 -28.47
C CYS A 222 -2.75 1.15 -27.97
N ASP A 223 -3.76 0.31 -27.71
CA ASP A 223 -4.99 0.77 -27.07
C ASP A 223 -4.74 1.04 -25.58
N PRO A 224 -4.97 2.28 -25.08
CA PRO A 224 -4.71 2.64 -23.69
C PRO A 224 -5.58 1.89 -22.67
N TYR A 225 -6.71 1.33 -23.11
CA TYR A 225 -7.62 0.58 -22.25
C TYR A 225 -7.37 -0.94 -22.24
N ALA A 226 -6.59 -1.43 -23.20
CA ALA A 226 -6.46 -2.87 -23.44
C ALA A 226 -5.94 -3.66 -22.24
N LEU A 227 -4.84 -3.24 -21.62
CA LEU A 227 -4.28 -3.91 -20.45
C LEU A 227 -5.15 -3.79 -19.21
N SER A 228 -5.75 -2.62 -18.98
CA SER A 228 -6.67 -2.39 -17.85
C SER A 228 -7.93 -3.27 -17.98
N ASN A 229 -8.49 -3.37 -19.19
CA ASN A 229 -9.62 -4.24 -19.49
C ASN A 229 -9.25 -5.72 -19.32
N LEU A 230 -8.05 -6.12 -19.75
CA LEU A 230 -7.57 -7.49 -19.57
C LEU A 230 -7.39 -7.82 -18.08
N ALA A 231 -6.75 -6.96 -17.30
CA ALA A 231 -6.58 -7.15 -15.86
C ALA A 231 -7.94 -7.25 -15.13
N SER A 232 -8.93 -6.43 -15.55
CA SER A 232 -10.29 -6.47 -15.01
C SER A 232 -10.99 -7.81 -15.27
N LYS A 233 -10.80 -8.37 -16.48
CA LYS A 233 -11.41 -9.64 -16.90
C LYS A 233 -10.66 -10.87 -16.39
N THR A 234 -9.37 -10.73 -16.08
CA THR A 234 -8.49 -11.84 -15.63
C THR A 234 -7.79 -11.51 -14.32
N PRO A 235 -8.51 -11.22 -13.21
CA PRO A 235 -7.90 -10.77 -11.95
C PRO A 235 -6.89 -11.76 -11.36
N CYS A 236 -6.93 -13.04 -11.77
CA CYS A 236 -5.96 -14.05 -11.33
C CYS A 236 -4.51 -13.72 -11.71
N VAL A 237 -4.28 -12.89 -12.74
CA VAL A 237 -2.91 -12.45 -13.12
C VAL A 237 -2.25 -11.61 -12.01
N MET A 238 -3.06 -10.98 -11.17
CA MET A 238 -2.62 -10.13 -10.06
C MET A 238 -2.40 -10.89 -8.75
N GLN A 239 -2.73 -12.19 -8.69
CA GLN A 239 -2.41 -13.03 -7.53
C GLN A 239 -1.02 -13.62 -7.71
N THR A 240 -0.02 -12.97 -7.15
CA THR A 240 1.40 -13.31 -7.33
C THR A 240 2.00 -13.85 -6.04
N VAL A 241 2.49 -12.99 -5.17
CA VAL A 241 2.98 -13.31 -3.83
C VAL A 241 2.20 -12.50 -2.80
N PRO A 242 2.06 -12.98 -1.55
CA PRO A 242 1.45 -12.17 -0.50
C PRO A 242 2.32 -10.94 -0.21
N ALA A 243 1.68 -9.80 0.07
CA ALA A 243 2.36 -8.57 0.48
C ALA A 243 1.89 -8.05 1.85
N PHE A 244 0.89 -8.68 2.46
CA PHE A 244 0.41 -8.37 3.80
C PHE A 244 0.24 -9.66 4.59
N TYR A 245 0.99 -9.77 5.68
CA TYR A 245 0.97 -10.92 6.57
C TYR A 245 0.39 -10.52 7.92
N ASN A 246 -0.78 -11.06 8.25
CA ASN A 246 -1.43 -10.83 9.53
C ASN A 246 -1.11 -12.01 10.45
N ILE A 247 -0.18 -11.86 11.38
CA ILE A 247 0.37 -12.94 12.19
C ILE A 247 -0.14 -12.85 13.63
N GLN A 248 -0.80 -13.89 14.09
CA GLN A 248 -1.24 -14.03 15.47
C GLN A 248 -0.06 -14.50 16.35
N ILE A 249 0.58 -13.59 17.05
CA ILE A 249 1.63 -13.96 18.02
C ILE A 249 1.06 -14.19 19.43
N SER A 250 -0.16 -13.70 19.69
CA SER A 250 -0.93 -13.93 20.92
C SER A 250 -2.40 -14.09 20.57
N SER A 251 -3.09 -15.06 21.17
CA SER A 251 -4.54 -15.20 21.08
C SER A 251 -5.26 -14.63 22.30
N LYS A 252 -4.53 -14.06 23.25
CA LYS A 252 -5.05 -13.46 24.47
C LYS A 252 -5.42 -12.00 24.25
N TYR A 253 -6.32 -11.51 25.07
CA TYR A 253 -6.72 -10.10 25.15
C TYR A 253 -6.60 -9.61 26.59
N ASN A 254 -6.35 -8.32 26.80
CA ASN A 254 -6.43 -7.70 28.11
C ASN A 254 -7.88 -7.62 28.60
N HIS A 255 -8.81 -7.32 27.66
CA HIS A 255 -10.22 -7.14 27.94
C HIS A 255 -11.09 -7.78 26.85
N LYS A 256 -12.33 -8.09 27.20
CA LYS A 256 -13.33 -8.64 26.28
C LYS A 256 -14.08 -7.51 25.58
N TYR A 257 -13.46 -6.88 24.60
CA TYR A 257 -14.11 -5.82 23.82
C TYR A 257 -15.43 -6.33 23.22
N CYS A 258 -16.40 -5.45 23.06
CA CYS A 258 -17.69 -5.83 22.49
C CYS A 258 -17.58 -6.43 21.08
N TYR A 259 -16.47 -6.15 20.37
CA TYR A 259 -16.17 -6.66 19.04
C TYR A 259 -14.98 -7.66 19.01
N SER A 260 -14.51 -8.16 20.14
CA SER A 260 -13.45 -9.17 20.19
C SER A 260 -13.99 -10.58 20.02
N LEU A 261 -13.19 -11.46 19.42
CA LEU A 261 -13.53 -12.88 19.33
C LEU A 261 -13.55 -13.56 20.69
N GLU A 262 -12.78 -13.10 21.65
CA GLU A 262 -12.79 -13.61 23.01
C GLU A 262 -14.14 -13.35 23.69
N ASN A 263 -14.74 -12.15 23.46
CA ASN A 263 -16.10 -11.86 23.95
C ASN A 263 -17.14 -12.81 23.34
N ALA A 264 -16.94 -13.24 22.11
CA ALA A 264 -17.76 -14.26 21.46
C ALA A 264 -17.41 -15.70 21.88
N GLY A 265 -16.44 -15.89 22.78
CA GLY A 265 -15.96 -17.20 23.24
C GLY A 265 -15.26 -18.02 22.14
N LYS A 266 -14.64 -17.35 21.17
CA LYS A 266 -14.02 -17.98 20.01
C LYS A 266 -12.52 -17.68 19.93
N ASN A 267 -11.73 -18.69 19.62
CA ASN A 267 -10.31 -18.57 19.28
C ASN A 267 -10.02 -19.47 18.08
N PRO A 268 -9.48 -18.95 16.97
CA PRO A 268 -9.17 -19.78 15.81
C PRO A 268 -7.89 -20.63 15.98
N SER A 269 -7.01 -20.29 16.91
CA SER A 269 -5.76 -20.99 17.18
C SER A 269 -5.89 -22.03 18.28
N SER A 270 -5.11 -23.12 18.17
CA SER A 270 -4.94 -24.10 19.22
C SER A 270 -3.90 -23.72 20.29
N LYS A 271 -3.11 -22.64 20.03
CA LYS A 271 -2.08 -22.13 20.95
C LYS A 271 -2.43 -20.74 21.45
N ASP A 272 -2.04 -20.44 22.68
CA ASP A 272 -2.18 -19.11 23.27
C ASP A 272 -1.14 -18.12 22.73
N PHE A 273 0.10 -18.59 22.50
CA PHE A 273 1.20 -17.81 22.00
C PHE A 273 1.97 -18.56 20.91
N MET A 274 2.44 -17.84 19.91
CA MET A 274 3.40 -18.33 18.93
C MET A 274 4.78 -18.40 19.60
N ALA A 275 5.53 -19.47 19.33
CA ALA A 275 6.91 -19.56 19.76
C ALA A 275 7.81 -18.71 18.86
N LEU A 276 8.79 -17.99 19.43
CA LEU A 276 9.73 -17.15 18.69
C LEU A 276 10.47 -17.95 17.59
N SER A 277 10.86 -19.19 17.88
CA SER A 277 11.52 -20.06 16.91
C SER A 277 10.66 -20.43 15.70
N ASP A 278 9.35 -20.54 15.86
CA ASP A 278 8.41 -20.78 14.76
C ASP A 278 8.22 -19.50 13.94
N PHE A 279 8.13 -18.35 14.62
CA PHE A 279 8.06 -17.04 13.97
C PHE A 279 9.29 -16.73 13.11
N GLN A 280 10.50 -17.01 13.61
CA GLN A 280 11.75 -16.83 12.85
C GLN A 280 11.76 -17.65 11.55
N LYS A 281 11.27 -18.90 11.60
CA LYS A 281 11.12 -19.73 10.38
C LYS A 281 10.12 -19.15 9.40
N ILE A 282 9.01 -18.59 9.90
CA ILE A 282 7.98 -17.92 9.08
C ILE A 282 8.56 -16.67 8.44
N LEU A 283 9.24 -15.81 9.20
CA LEU A 283 9.85 -14.59 8.69
C LEU A 283 10.91 -14.86 7.61
N SER A 284 11.75 -15.88 7.77
CA SER A 284 12.71 -16.25 6.73
C SER A 284 12.00 -16.61 5.42
N GLN A 285 10.90 -17.37 5.49
CA GLN A 285 10.12 -17.69 4.30
C GLN A 285 9.44 -16.47 3.68
N ILE A 286 8.91 -15.53 4.49
CA ILE A 286 8.31 -14.28 4.01
C ILE A 286 9.35 -13.45 3.26
N LYS A 287 10.55 -13.30 3.84
CA LYS A 287 11.66 -12.56 3.24
C LYS A 287 11.99 -13.11 1.85
N ASP A 288 12.23 -14.40 1.74
CA ASP A 288 12.63 -15.05 0.50
C ASP A 288 11.50 -15.08 -0.55
N PHE A 289 10.25 -15.27 -0.10
CA PHE A 289 9.11 -15.44 -1.00
C PHE A 289 8.55 -14.11 -1.52
N SER A 290 8.41 -13.11 -0.65
CA SER A 290 7.73 -11.85 -0.98
C SER A 290 8.68 -10.67 -1.26
N GLU A 291 9.87 -10.66 -0.65
CA GLU A 291 10.87 -9.57 -0.69
C GLU A 291 10.36 -8.27 -0.02
N ASN A 292 9.18 -7.80 -0.43
CA ASN A 292 8.53 -6.61 0.14
C ASN A 292 7.18 -7.00 0.75
N ALA A 293 6.97 -6.68 2.01
CA ALA A 293 5.73 -7.01 2.71
C ALA A 293 5.48 -6.11 3.93
N VAL A 294 4.22 -6.07 4.36
CA VAL A 294 3.83 -5.61 5.69
C VAL A 294 3.62 -6.83 6.57
N VAL A 295 4.24 -6.86 7.74
CA VAL A 295 4.00 -7.85 8.78
C VAL A 295 3.25 -7.17 9.92
N SER A 296 1.96 -7.55 10.09
CA SER A 296 1.15 -7.15 11.24
C SER A 296 1.20 -8.26 12.30
N LEU A 297 1.45 -7.90 13.55
CA LEU A 297 1.55 -8.85 14.67
C LEU A 297 0.23 -9.06 15.43
N SER A 298 -0.88 -8.55 14.90
CA SER A 298 -2.11 -8.27 15.67
C SER A 298 -3.31 -9.15 15.30
N ALA A 299 -3.13 -10.26 14.56
CA ALA A 299 -4.25 -11.12 14.22
C ALA A 299 -4.89 -11.74 15.48
N PHE A 300 -6.19 -11.48 15.71
CA PHE A 300 -7.03 -12.12 16.72
C PHE A 300 -6.44 -12.19 18.14
N GLY A 301 -5.85 -11.09 18.63
CA GLY A 301 -5.35 -11.00 20.00
C GLY A 301 -4.58 -9.72 20.27
N GLU A 302 -4.17 -9.54 21.54
CA GLU A 302 -3.29 -8.44 21.96
C GLU A 302 -1.83 -8.90 21.84
N PRO A 303 -1.04 -8.35 20.91
CA PRO A 303 0.33 -8.82 20.68
C PRO A 303 1.25 -8.57 21.88
N LEU A 304 1.06 -7.48 22.63
CA LEU A 304 1.89 -7.13 23.78
C LEU A 304 1.74 -8.10 24.97
N LEU A 305 0.72 -8.97 24.95
CA LEU A 305 0.60 -10.05 25.92
C LEU A 305 1.55 -11.22 25.67
N ASN A 306 2.16 -11.30 24.47
CA ASN A 306 3.22 -12.28 24.24
C ASN A 306 4.46 -11.87 25.05
N PRO A 307 4.98 -12.71 25.97
CA PRO A 307 6.12 -12.35 26.82
C PRO A 307 7.39 -11.98 26.05
N GLU A 308 7.52 -12.45 24.81
CA GLU A 308 8.66 -12.20 23.94
C GLU A 308 8.36 -11.12 22.86
N PHE A 309 7.27 -10.34 23.00
CA PHE A 309 6.81 -9.37 22.00
C PHE A 309 7.93 -8.49 21.43
N LEU A 310 8.81 -7.96 22.31
CA LEU A 310 9.93 -7.13 21.86
C LEU A 310 10.83 -7.88 20.86
N GLN A 311 11.12 -9.15 21.10
CA GLN A 311 11.93 -9.97 20.21
C GLN A 311 11.23 -10.19 18.87
N PHE A 312 9.90 -10.41 18.86
CA PHE A 312 9.12 -10.51 17.63
C PHE A 312 9.21 -9.24 16.78
N ALA A 313 9.05 -8.07 17.40
CA ALA A 313 9.16 -6.79 16.70
C ALA A 313 10.59 -6.57 16.14
N LEU A 314 11.63 -6.84 16.92
CA LEU A 314 13.02 -6.72 16.48
C LEU A 314 13.37 -7.71 15.36
N GLU A 315 12.84 -8.93 15.39
CA GLU A 315 13.05 -9.92 14.31
C GLU A 315 12.49 -9.41 12.97
N VAL A 316 11.28 -8.79 12.95
CA VAL A 316 10.73 -8.19 11.72
C VAL A 316 11.66 -7.11 11.19
N ILE A 317 12.08 -6.19 12.06
CA ILE A 317 12.96 -5.07 11.67
C ILE A 317 14.29 -5.60 11.11
N ASN A 318 14.85 -6.66 11.70
CA ASN A 318 16.12 -7.24 11.30
C ASN A 318 16.09 -7.96 9.93
N GLN A 319 14.90 -8.26 9.37
CA GLN A 319 14.80 -8.83 8.02
C GLN A 319 15.16 -7.84 6.91
N ASN A 320 15.21 -6.55 7.22
CA ASN A 320 15.41 -5.51 6.23
C ASN A 320 16.87 -5.37 5.78
N ASP A 321 17.06 -5.30 4.47
CA ASP A 321 18.32 -5.03 3.77
C ASP A 321 18.05 -4.28 2.45
N GLU A 322 19.05 -4.17 1.58
CA GLU A 322 18.91 -3.44 0.31
C GLU A 322 17.86 -4.03 -0.64
N ASN A 323 17.62 -5.34 -0.58
CA ASN A 323 16.70 -6.06 -1.47
C ASN A 323 15.37 -6.41 -0.81
N HIS A 324 15.27 -6.32 0.51
CA HIS A 324 14.09 -6.75 1.26
C HIS A 324 13.58 -5.60 2.13
N LYS A 325 12.30 -5.25 1.94
CA LYS A 325 11.62 -4.19 2.70
C LYS A 325 10.39 -4.77 3.39
N ILE A 326 10.52 -5.03 4.69
CA ILE A 326 9.44 -5.57 5.51
C ILE A 326 9.07 -4.55 6.56
N PHE A 327 7.88 -3.95 6.42
CA PHE A 327 7.33 -2.97 7.34
C PHE A 327 6.65 -3.67 8.52
N LEU A 328 6.70 -3.05 9.69
CA LEU A 328 6.08 -3.56 10.90
C LEU A 328 4.82 -2.77 11.22
N LEU A 329 3.69 -3.47 11.36
CA LEU A 329 2.43 -2.92 11.86
C LEU A 329 2.08 -3.56 13.20
N ILE A 330 1.74 -2.75 14.18
CA ILE A 330 1.32 -3.19 15.52
C ILE A 330 -0.01 -2.54 15.85
N GLU A 331 -1.03 -3.37 16.09
CA GLU A 331 -2.32 -2.92 16.58
C GLU A 331 -2.47 -3.38 18.03
N THR A 332 -2.81 -2.48 18.94
CA THR A 332 -2.82 -2.74 20.39
C THR A 332 -3.91 -1.96 21.11
N ASP A 333 -4.33 -2.43 22.28
CA ASP A 333 -5.15 -1.65 23.21
C ASP A 333 -4.35 -0.59 23.99
N GLY A 334 -3.02 -0.57 23.84
CA GLY A 334 -2.13 0.42 24.42
C GLY A 334 -1.79 0.23 25.90
N LEU A 335 -2.41 -0.72 26.59
CA LEU A 335 -2.31 -0.85 28.05
C LEU A 335 -0.93 -1.30 28.55
N LEU A 336 -0.18 -1.98 27.71
CA LEU A 336 1.15 -2.52 28.02
C LEU A 336 2.29 -1.75 27.35
N VAL A 337 1.98 -0.67 26.64
CA VAL A 337 2.99 0.21 26.04
C VAL A 337 3.80 0.89 27.15
N CYS A 338 5.13 0.85 27.03
CA CYS A 338 6.04 1.52 27.96
C CYS A 338 7.25 2.09 27.22
N GLU A 339 7.94 3.04 27.86
CA GLU A 339 9.09 3.76 27.32
C GLU A 339 10.22 2.82 26.86
N GLU A 340 10.55 1.81 27.69
CA GLU A 340 11.62 0.86 27.37
C GLU A 340 11.35 0.08 26.09
N LEU A 341 10.09 -0.33 25.87
CA LEU A 341 9.67 -1.07 24.70
C LEU A 341 9.71 -0.16 23.45
N ALA A 342 9.13 1.04 23.55
CA ALA A 342 9.05 1.97 22.43
C ALA A 342 10.44 2.43 21.97
N SER A 343 11.32 2.81 22.90
CA SER A 343 12.69 3.25 22.57
C SER A 343 13.52 2.17 21.88
N LYS A 344 13.48 0.90 22.36
CA LYS A 344 14.23 -0.19 21.76
C LYS A 344 13.77 -0.52 20.33
N ILE A 345 12.46 -0.52 20.08
CA ILE A 345 11.92 -0.73 18.74
C ILE A 345 12.31 0.43 17.82
N ALA A 346 12.18 1.68 18.28
CA ALA A 346 12.50 2.86 17.49
C ALA A 346 14.00 2.95 17.15
N GLU A 347 14.90 2.64 18.09
CA GLU A 347 16.35 2.59 17.86
C GLU A 347 16.70 1.56 16.78
N SER A 348 16.10 0.37 16.85
CA SER A 348 16.30 -0.68 15.85
C SER A 348 15.74 -0.26 14.49
N ALA A 349 14.53 0.26 14.45
CA ALA A 349 13.86 0.73 13.23
C ALA A 349 14.67 1.82 12.52
N LYS A 350 15.16 2.81 13.29
CA LYS A 350 16.03 3.88 12.77
C LYS A 350 17.33 3.34 12.20
N SER A 351 17.97 2.37 12.86
CA SER A 351 19.24 1.78 12.41
C SER A 351 19.13 1.04 11.09
N LYS A 352 17.94 0.52 10.77
CA LYS A 352 17.62 -0.25 9.57
C LYS A 352 16.82 0.53 8.53
N ASN A 353 16.44 1.78 8.86
CA ASN A 353 15.53 2.60 8.05
C ASN A 353 14.21 1.87 7.74
N VAL A 354 13.57 1.32 8.76
CA VAL A 354 12.31 0.57 8.68
C VAL A 354 11.18 1.41 9.25
N GLU A 355 10.07 1.46 8.54
CA GLU A 355 8.84 2.06 9.02
C GLU A 355 8.11 1.12 9.99
N VAL A 356 7.68 1.68 11.13
CA VAL A 356 6.90 0.98 12.15
C VAL A 356 5.64 1.78 12.44
N ASN A 357 4.48 1.20 12.13
CA ASN A 357 3.19 1.83 12.34
C ASN A 357 2.49 1.25 13.58
N TRP A 358 1.88 2.11 14.38
CA TRP A 358 1.13 1.76 15.57
C TRP A 358 -0.32 2.19 15.46
N ILE A 359 -1.23 1.26 15.67
CA ILE A 359 -2.66 1.52 15.79
C ILE A 359 -3.07 1.26 17.24
N VAL A 360 -3.68 2.25 17.90
CA VAL A 360 -4.13 2.15 19.28
C VAL A 360 -5.65 2.23 19.33
N TYR A 361 -6.30 1.17 19.83
CA TYR A 361 -7.76 1.08 19.93
C TYR A 361 -8.31 1.98 21.02
N LEU A 362 -9.06 3.01 20.64
CA LEU A 362 -9.70 3.94 21.59
C LEU A 362 -11.24 3.95 21.46
N ASP A 363 -11.77 4.02 20.23
CA ASP A 363 -13.19 3.92 19.93
C ASP A 363 -14.07 5.03 20.54
N SER A 364 -13.51 5.94 21.34
CA SER A 364 -14.18 7.08 21.94
C SER A 364 -13.17 8.10 22.47
N VAL A 365 -13.59 9.34 22.69
CA VAL A 365 -12.89 10.36 23.50
C VAL A 365 -13.50 10.49 24.90
N ASP A 366 -14.60 9.79 25.16
CA ASP A 366 -15.26 9.72 26.46
C ASP A 366 -14.88 8.43 27.19
N LYS A 367 -14.32 8.59 28.41
CA LYS A 367 -13.80 7.46 29.18
C LYS A 367 -14.85 6.45 29.62
N SER A 368 -16.08 6.90 29.86
CA SER A 368 -17.16 5.98 30.26
C SER A 368 -17.66 5.16 29.08
N MET A 369 -17.70 5.77 27.88
CA MET A 369 -18.00 5.06 26.64
C MET A 369 -16.89 4.05 26.31
N TYR A 370 -15.62 4.45 26.39
CA TYR A 370 -14.48 3.55 26.24
C TYR A 370 -14.59 2.33 27.18
N ALA A 371 -14.79 2.58 28.48
CA ALA A 371 -14.90 1.51 29.48
C ALA A 371 -16.04 0.53 29.15
N ASN A 372 -17.17 1.04 28.67
CA ASN A 372 -18.29 0.20 28.24
C ASN A 372 -17.99 -0.64 27.00
N LEU A 373 -17.36 -0.05 25.97
CA LEU A 373 -17.03 -0.75 24.72
C LEU A 373 -15.95 -1.80 24.94
N HIS A 374 -14.96 -1.49 25.75
CA HIS A 374 -13.82 -2.35 26.02
C HIS A 374 -14.04 -3.30 27.21
N ASN A 375 -15.18 -3.17 27.92
CA ASN A 375 -15.51 -3.95 29.12
C ASN A 375 -14.39 -3.88 30.18
N CYS A 376 -13.95 -2.67 30.49
CA CYS A 376 -12.80 -2.37 31.35
C CYS A 376 -13.09 -1.21 32.33
N SER A 377 -12.06 -0.75 33.03
CA SER A 377 -12.16 0.41 33.91
C SER A 377 -11.89 1.72 33.15
N GLU A 378 -12.43 2.86 33.69
CA GLU A 378 -12.08 4.19 33.15
C GLU A 378 -10.58 4.52 33.28
N ASN A 379 -9.87 3.90 34.23
CA ASN A 379 -8.42 4.06 34.36
C ASN A 379 -7.66 3.43 33.20
N ASP A 380 -8.21 2.43 32.53
CA ASP A 380 -7.57 1.81 31.36
C ASP A 380 -7.66 2.74 30.13
N PHE A 381 -8.71 3.57 30.03
CA PHE A 381 -8.76 4.65 29.05
C PHE A 381 -7.58 5.64 29.22
N GLU A 382 -7.27 6.06 30.45
CA GLU A 382 -6.17 6.98 30.69
C GLU A 382 -4.81 6.35 30.30
N LYS A 383 -4.64 5.04 30.50
CA LYS A 383 -3.43 4.32 30.05
C LYS A 383 -3.34 4.25 28.54
N ALA A 384 -4.42 3.84 27.86
CA ALA A 384 -4.47 3.76 26.40
C ALA A 384 -4.22 5.13 25.76
N LEU A 385 -4.82 6.19 26.32
CA LEU A 385 -4.63 7.57 25.89
C LEU A 385 -3.17 8.02 26.08
N ALA A 386 -2.54 7.67 27.21
CA ALA A 386 -1.15 8.01 27.51
C ALA A 386 -0.13 7.27 26.61
N ALA A 387 -0.50 6.12 26.05
CA ALA A 387 0.35 5.38 25.12
C ALA A 387 0.60 6.16 23.82
N ILE A 388 -0.35 6.97 23.36
CA ILE A 388 -0.26 7.68 22.08
C ILE A 388 0.87 8.72 22.08
N PRO A 389 0.94 9.73 22.97
CA PRO A 389 2.05 10.66 22.97
C PRO A 389 3.39 10.00 23.28
N LEU A 390 3.41 8.91 24.06
CA LEU A 390 4.62 8.15 24.31
C LEU A 390 5.14 7.54 23.00
N LEU A 391 4.28 6.87 22.24
CA LEU A 391 4.64 6.29 20.95
C LEU A 391 4.99 7.37 19.92
N GLU A 392 4.23 8.47 19.86
CA GLU A 392 4.47 9.57 18.92
C GLU A 392 5.84 10.23 19.10
N ASN A 393 6.37 10.27 20.33
CA ASN A 393 7.73 10.75 20.58
C ASN A 393 8.82 9.89 19.93
N HIS A 394 8.53 8.62 19.64
CA HIS A 394 9.46 7.66 19.06
C HIS A 394 9.18 7.37 17.57
N PHE A 395 7.91 7.44 17.17
CA PHE A 395 7.42 7.04 15.84
C PHE A 395 6.59 8.17 15.20
N GLU A 396 7.20 9.32 15.05
CA GLU A 396 6.56 10.57 14.59
C GLU A 396 5.73 10.37 13.32
N ASN A 397 4.43 10.74 13.38
CA ASN A 397 3.42 10.59 12.31
C ASN A 397 3.09 9.12 11.92
N HIS A 398 3.44 8.14 12.77
CA HIS A 398 3.17 6.72 12.56
C HIS A 398 2.34 6.11 13.70
N VAL A 399 1.63 6.95 14.46
CA VAL A 399 0.78 6.51 15.57
C VAL A 399 -0.67 6.94 15.33
N TYR A 400 -1.55 5.96 15.22
CA TYR A 400 -2.93 6.15 14.79
C TYR A 400 -3.90 5.73 15.89
N PRO A 401 -4.50 6.68 16.64
CA PRO A 401 -5.68 6.37 17.45
C PRO A 401 -6.81 5.89 16.54
N GLN A 402 -7.37 4.72 16.85
CA GLN A 402 -8.42 4.10 16.04
C GLN A 402 -9.80 4.28 16.67
N PHE A 403 -10.78 4.57 15.82
CA PHE A 403 -12.19 4.54 16.10
C PHE A 403 -12.86 3.43 15.29
N MET A 404 -13.28 2.34 15.93
CA MET A 404 -14.13 1.33 15.32
C MET A 404 -15.57 1.85 15.28
N ARG A 405 -16.05 2.18 14.07
CA ARG A 405 -17.37 2.80 13.89
C ARG A 405 -18.51 1.78 14.07
N MET A 406 -19.27 1.92 15.14
CA MET A 406 -20.38 1.02 15.53
C MET A 406 -21.65 1.82 15.87
N LYS A 407 -22.81 1.15 15.84
CA LYS A 407 -24.08 1.76 16.30
C LYS A 407 -24.00 2.34 17.71
N THR A 408 -23.22 1.71 18.56
CA THR A 408 -23.08 2.06 19.98
C THR A 408 -22.29 3.32 20.24
N ASN A 409 -21.36 3.70 19.34
CA ASN A 409 -20.51 4.87 19.49
C ASN A 409 -20.63 5.89 18.34
N GLU A 410 -21.58 5.72 17.43
CA GLU A 410 -21.77 6.61 16.27
C GLU A 410 -21.87 8.10 16.65
N ASN A 411 -22.48 8.39 17.79
CA ASN A 411 -22.61 9.76 18.32
C ASN A 411 -21.28 10.37 18.78
N GLN A 412 -20.20 9.57 18.92
CA GLN A 412 -18.86 10.03 19.29
C GLN A 412 -17.97 10.30 18.08
N LEU A 413 -18.37 9.87 16.89
CA LEU A 413 -17.53 9.92 15.67
C LEU A 413 -17.00 11.34 15.37
N GLU A 414 -17.88 12.34 15.40
CA GLU A 414 -17.49 13.72 15.11
C GLU A 414 -16.56 14.28 16.19
N SER A 415 -16.84 14.00 17.46
CA SER A 415 -16.01 14.45 18.58
C SER A 415 -14.62 13.79 18.52
N PHE A 416 -14.57 12.51 18.19
CA PHE A 416 -13.31 11.79 18.00
C PHE A 416 -12.49 12.38 16.84
N TYR A 417 -13.12 12.55 15.67
CA TYR A 417 -12.46 13.12 14.50
C TYR A 417 -11.92 14.53 14.79
N ARG A 418 -12.72 15.41 15.35
CA ARG A 418 -12.31 16.78 15.68
C ARG A 418 -11.14 16.81 16.65
N PHE A 419 -11.18 16.00 17.69
CA PHE A 419 -10.11 15.95 18.70
C PHE A 419 -8.77 15.49 18.11
N TRP A 420 -8.80 14.40 17.32
CA TRP A 420 -7.57 13.80 16.81
C TRP A 420 -7.03 14.45 15.54
N LYS A 421 -7.87 15.12 14.74
CA LYS A 421 -7.44 15.74 13.47
C LYS A 421 -6.62 17.02 13.66
N GLU A 422 -6.68 17.64 14.83
CA GLU A 422 -5.89 18.82 15.14
C GLU A 422 -4.40 18.47 15.21
N LYS A 423 -3.52 19.38 14.70
CA LYS A 423 -2.07 19.17 14.74
C LYS A 423 -1.50 19.18 16.17
N GLU A 424 -2.18 19.84 17.07
CA GLU A 424 -1.87 19.90 18.50
C GLU A 424 -2.33 18.66 19.28
N SER A 425 -3.05 17.75 18.61
CA SER A 425 -3.45 16.47 19.23
C SER A 425 -2.24 15.61 19.56
N PRO A 426 -2.37 14.66 20.50
CA PRO A 426 -1.27 13.76 20.86
C PRO A 426 -0.72 12.93 19.70
N SER A 427 -1.50 12.71 18.62
CA SER A 427 -1.10 12.02 17.39
C SER A 427 -0.79 12.96 16.22
N LYS A 428 -0.65 14.27 16.47
CA LYS A 428 -0.33 15.31 15.46
C LYS A 428 -1.25 15.31 14.23
N GLY A 429 -2.50 14.94 14.41
CA GLY A 429 -3.51 14.92 13.35
C GLY A 429 -3.69 13.56 12.66
N GLU A 430 -2.92 12.56 13.04
CA GLU A 430 -3.09 11.19 12.53
C GLU A 430 -4.20 10.45 13.30
N LEU A 431 -5.05 9.72 12.58
CA LEU A 431 -6.12 8.88 13.14
C LEU A 431 -6.65 7.89 12.10
N ILE A 432 -7.30 6.83 12.56
CA ILE A 432 -8.01 5.87 11.73
C ILE A 432 -9.47 5.78 12.17
N ILE A 433 -10.40 5.88 11.21
CA ILE A 433 -11.80 5.51 11.41
C ILE A 433 -12.03 4.19 10.70
N GLN A 434 -12.09 3.12 11.48
CA GLN A 434 -12.27 1.77 10.97
C GLN A 434 -13.75 1.43 10.86
N LYS A 435 -14.15 0.85 9.74
CA LYS A 435 -15.48 0.25 9.60
C LYS A 435 -15.60 -0.99 10.50
N TYR A 436 -16.73 -1.14 11.19
CA TYR A 436 -17.01 -2.35 11.95
C TYR A 436 -17.05 -3.60 11.06
N ASN A 437 -16.42 -4.66 11.54
CA ASN A 437 -16.31 -5.95 10.88
C ASN A 437 -16.93 -7.04 11.76
N SER A 438 -17.97 -7.71 11.27
CA SER A 438 -18.65 -8.79 11.99
C SER A 438 -17.96 -10.15 11.88
N VAL A 439 -16.81 -10.24 11.20
CA VAL A 439 -16.12 -11.49 10.87
C VAL A 439 -17.12 -12.48 10.24
N CYS A 440 -17.72 -12.05 9.14
CA CYS A 440 -18.78 -12.79 8.41
C CYS A 440 -19.90 -13.33 9.31
N GLY A 441 -20.38 -12.52 10.24
CA GLY A 441 -21.46 -12.87 11.16
C GLY A 441 -21.03 -13.74 12.36
N THR A 442 -19.73 -13.88 12.60
CA THR A 442 -19.19 -14.52 13.80
C THR A 442 -19.43 -13.66 15.05
N LEU A 443 -19.34 -12.33 14.89
CA LEU A 443 -19.65 -11.32 15.89
C LEU A 443 -21.06 -10.73 15.67
N PRO A 444 -21.66 -10.11 16.69
CA PRO A 444 -22.96 -9.42 16.55
C PRO A 444 -22.92 -8.34 15.47
N ASP A 445 -24.06 -8.05 14.83
CA ASP A 445 -24.17 -6.93 13.88
C ASP A 445 -24.24 -5.59 14.59
N LEU A 446 -23.10 -4.94 14.74
CA LEU A 446 -22.95 -3.60 15.32
C LEU A 446 -22.73 -2.51 14.27
N LYS A 447 -22.86 -2.81 12.98
CA LYS A 447 -22.67 -1.81 11.90
C LYS A 447 -23.61 -0.63 12.04
N SER A 448 -23.09 0.59 11.99
CA SER A 448 -23.90 1.81 11.99
C SER A 448 -24.60 2.03 10.64
N ALA A 449 -23.95 1.67 9.55
CA ALA A 449 -24.48 1.72 8.18
C ALA A 449 -23.82 0.66 7.30
N ASP A 450 -24.55 0.17 6.30
CA ASP A 450 -23.97 -0.63 5.24
C ASP A 450 -23.53 0.29 4.09
N LEU A 451 -22.20 0.43 3.92
CA LEU A 451 -21.58 1.21 2.84
C LEU A 451 -21.03 0.29 1.74
N SER A 452 -21.42 -0.97 1.73
CA SER A 452 -20.96 -1.92 0.71
C SER A 452 -21.39 -1.47 -0.69
N PRO A 453 -20.49 -1.53 -1.70
CA PRO A 453 -20.85 -1.26 -3.08
C PRO A 453 -21.99 -2.16 -3.55
N VAL A 454 -22.90 -1.62 -4.38
CA VAL A 454 -24.00 -2.38 -4.98
C VAL A 454 -23.46 -3.54 -5.82
N ASN A 455 -22.44 -3.26 -6.63
CA ASN A 455 -21.72 -4.28 -7.39
C ASN A 455 -20.44 -4.63 -6.63
N ARG A 456 -20.24 -5.92 -6.37
CA ARG A 456 -19.02 -6.40 -5.72
C ARG A 456 -17.91 -6.56 -6.72
N LEU A 457 -16.71 -6.13 -6.31
CA LEU A 457 -15.47 -6.39 -7.03
C LEU A 457 -14.80 -7.66 -6.49
N PRO A 458 -13.87 -8.26 -7.28
CA PRO A 458 -13.03 -9.33 -6.80
C PRO A 458 -12.30 -8.93 -5.51
N CYS A 459 -12.33 -9.81 -4.50
CA CYS A 459 -11.77 -9.54 -3.19
C CYS A 459 -10.26 -9.26 -3.26
N TRP A 460 -9.87 -8.09 -2.80
CA TRP A 460 -8.49 -7.65 -2.70
C TRP A 460 -7.64 -8.53 -1.78
N HIS A 461 -8.20 -8.92 -0.63
CA HIS A 461 -7.50 -9.70 0.37
C HIS A 461 -7.08 -11.10 -0.13
N LEU A 462 -7.88 -11.75 -0.95
CA LEU A 462 -7.57 -13.09 -1.49
C LEU A 462 -6.34 -13.12 -2.42
N ARG A 463 -5.93 -11.99 -2.95
CA ARG A 463 -4.77 -11.92 -3.85
C ARG A 463 -3.51 -11.36 -3.20
N ARG A 464 -3.62 -10.79 -1.98
CA ARG A 464 -2.53 -10.08 -1.31
C ARG A 464 -2.24 -10.59 0.09
N ASP A 465 -3.28 -10.96 0.87
CA ASP A 465 -3.16 -11.15 2.31
C ASP A 465 -3.00 -12.62 2.69
N MET A 466 -2.13 -12.87 3.65
CA MET A 466 -2.02 -14.17 4.31
C MET A 466 -2.14 -13.99 5.83
N THR A 467 -3.12 -14.66 6.44
CA THR A 467 -3.25 -14.71 7.90
C THR A 467 -2.58 -15.98 8.42
N ILE A 468 -1.77 -15.87 9.47
CA ILE A 468 -1.05 -17.00 10.09
C ILE A 468 -1.41 -17.02 11.58
N LEU A 469 -1.98 -18.11 12.04
CA LEU A 469 -2.38 -18.29 13.44
C LEU A 469 -1.19 -18.69 14.32
N ALA A 470 -1.33 -18.58 15.63
CA ALA A 470 -0.25 -18.85 16.61
C ALA A 470 0.31 -20.29 16.56
N ASP A 471 -0.43 -21.23 15.99
CA ASP A 471 0.01 -22.61 15.77
C ASP A 471 0.55 -22.89 14.36
N GLY A 472 0.71 -21.83 13.54
CA GLY A 472 1.17 -21.91 12.15
C GLY A 472 0.08 -22.26 11.14
N THR A 473 -1.17 -22.44 11.57
CA THR A 473 -2.30 -22.68 10.68
C THR A 473 -2.62 -21.43 9.87
N VAL A 474 -2.96 -21.59 8.60
CA VAL A 474 -3.27 -20.52 7.65
C VAL A 474 -4.70 -20.69 7.16
N PRO A 475 -5.65 -19.80 7.53
CA PRO A 475 -6.96 -19.76 6.89
C PRO A 475 -6.87 -19.15 5.49
N PHE A 476 -7.80 -19.50 4.59
CA PHE A 476 -7.85 -18.86 3.26
C PHE A 476 -8.17 -17.37 3.29
N CYS A 477 -8.73 -16.87 4.37
CA CYS A 477 -9.06 -15.48 4.57
C CYS A 477 -9.19 -15.22 6.07
N PHE A 478 -8.82 -14.02 6.53
CA PHE A 478 -9.04 -13.58 7.91
C PHE A 478 -10.49 -13.79 8.36
N GLN A 479 -11.46 -13.44 7.50
CA GLN A 479 -12.90 -13.56 7.78
C GLN A 479 -13.39 -15.01 7.93
N LEU A 480 -12.63 -15.97 7.41
CA LEU A 480 -12.97 -17.40 7.42
C LEU A 480 -12.07 -18.22 8.37
N ALA A 481 -11.42 -17.56 9.32
CA ALA A 481 -10.45 -18.18 10.23
C ALA A 481 -11.02 -19.35 11.06
N PHE A 482 -12.34 -19.50 11.13
CA PHE A 482 -13.01 -20.59 11.85
C PHE A 482 -13.53 -21.72 10.95
N GLU A 483 -13.43 -21.58 9.62
CA GLU A 483 -14.17 -22.46 8.71
C GLU A 483 -13.27 -23.22 7.74
N LYS A 484 -12.35 -22.54 7.07
CA LYS A 484 -11.59 -23.11 5.96
C LYS A 484 -10.11 -22.78 6.09
N MET A 485 -9.31 -23.80 6.34
CA MET A 485 -7.86 -23.69 6.43
C MET A 485 -7.22 -24.09 5.10
N ALA A 486 -6.23 -23.32 4.68
CA ALA A 486 -5.38 -23.60 3.53
C ALA A 486 -4.32 -24.67 3.87
N GLY A 487 -3.84 -24.66 5.12
CA GLY A 487 -2.82 -25.60 5.57
C GLY A 487 -2.08 -25.08 6.80
N ASN A 488 -0.86 -25.59 7.01
CA ASN A 488 0.02 -25.11 8.08
C ASN A 488 1.39 -24.75 7.51
N ILE A 489 1.79 -23.48 7.68
CA ILE A 489 3.01 -22.92 7.09
C ILE A 489 4.30 -23.56 7.63
N LEU A 490 4.27 -24.08 8.86
CA LEU A 490 5.44 -24.71 9.50
C LEU A 490 5.74 -26.11 8.91
N SER A 491 4.71 -26.79 8.37
CA SER A 491 4.86 -28.13 7.79
C SER A 491 4.91 -28.13 6.26
N GLU A 492 4.20 -27.20 5.60
CA GLU A 492 4.04 -27.18 4.14
C GLU A 492 4.87 -26.09 3.45
N GLY A 493 5.34 -25.10 4.21
CA GLY A 493 5.99 -23.92 3.69
C GLY A 493 5.01 -22.91 3.08
N ILE A 494 5.48 -21.66 2.90
CA ILE A 494 4.68 -20.56 2.41
C ILE A 494 4.15 -20.80 0.99
N GLU A 495 5.01 -21.28 0.09
CA GLU A 495 4.65 -21.57 -1.31
C GLU A 495 3.60 -22.68 -1.40
N GLY A 496 3.80 -23.79 -0.65
CA GLY A 496 2.87 -24.91 -0.61
C GLY A 496 1.48 -24.55 -0.11
N VAL A 497 1.40 -23.58 0.81
CA VAL A 497 0.13 -23.05 1.31
C VAL A 497 -0.46 -22.05 0.30
N TRP A 498 0.34 -21.09 -0.20
CA TRP A 498 -0.14 -20.01 -1.05
C TRP A 498 -0.71 -20.47 -2.40
N VAL A 499 -0.12 -21.49 -3.01
CA VAL A 499 -0.63 -22.03 -4.28
C VAL A 499 -2.10 -22.44 -4.22
N LYS A 500 -2.59 -22.84 -3.06
CA LYS A 500 -3.99 -23.25 -2.85
C LYS A 500 -4.98 -22.09 -2.91
N PHE A 501 -4.50 -20.85 -2.68
CA PHE A 501 -5.33 -19.62 -2.76
C PHE A 501 -5.82 -19.36 -4.17
N SER A 502 -5.07 -19.79 -5.20
CA SER A 502 -5.46 -19.57 -6.61
C SER A 502 -6.80 -20.23 -6.95
N GLN A 503 -7.10 -21.41 -6.41
CA GLN A 503 -8.39 -22.04 -6.63
C GLN A 503 -9.52 -21.33 -5.89
N VAL A 504 -9.24 -20.81 -4.69
CA VAL A 504 -10.24 -20.05 -3.91
C VAL A 504 -10.56 -18.73 -4.61
N LEU A 505 -9.54 -18.03 -5.14
CA LEU A 505 -9.77 -16.81 -5.93
C LEU A 505 -10.61 -17.10 -7.17
N LYS A 506 -10.31 -18.16 -7.94
CA LYS A 506 -11.11 -18.55 -9.11
C LYS A 506 -12.59 -18.80 -8.75
N ASN A 507 -12.83 -19.53 -7.68
CA ASN A 507 -14.20 -19.79 -7.19
C ASN A 507 -14.89 -18.49 -6.74
N HIS A 508 -14.14 -17.58 -6.11
CA HIS A 508 -14.65 -16.29 -5.67
C HIS A 508 -15.04 -15.41 -6.88
N LEU A 509 -14.26 -15.43 -7.97
CA LEU A 509 -14.59 -14.66 -9.18
C LEU A 509 -15.92 -15.12 -9.80
N VAL A 510 -16.11 -16.44 -9.93
CA VAL A 510 -17.39 -16.99 -10.41
C VAL A 510 -18.55 -16.54 -9.53
N PHE A 511 -18.36 -16.60 -8.20
CA PHE A 511 -19.37 -16.15 -7.25
C PHE A 511 -19.69 -14.65 -7.39
N VAL A 512 -18.67 -13.78 -7.58
CA VAL A 512 -18.86 -12.34 -7.75
C VAL A 512 -19.64 -12.05 -9.04
N ASP A 513 -19.33 -12.75 -10.12
CA ASP A 513 -20.06 -12.62 -11.41
C ASP A 513 -21.52 -13.05 -11.27
N GLU A 514 -21.79 -14.15 -10.57
CA GLU A 514 -23.15 -14.60 -10.25
C GLU A 514 -23.90 -13.58 -9.38
N LEU A 515 -23.25 -13.04 -8.35
CA LEU A 515 -23.86 -12.07 -7.44
C LEU A 515 -24.23 -10.75 -8.13
N ASN A 516 -23.39 -10.28 -9.06
CA ASN A 516 -23.62 -9.06 -9.83
C ASN A 516 -24.60 -9.26 -11.01
N SER A 517 -24.92 -10.51 -11.36
CA SER A 517 -25.93 -10.78 -12.41
C SER A 517 -27.34 -10.65 -11.80
N GLU A 518 -28.27 -10.02 -12.54
CA GLU A 518 -29.68 -9.83 -12.11
C GLU A 518 -30.44 -11.15 -11.82
N LYS A 519 -29.83 -12.30 -12.07
CA LYS A 519 -30.42 -13.63 -11.95
C LYS A 519 -30.26 -14.25 -10.56
N SER A 520 -29.59 -13.58 -9.62
CA SER A 520 -29.32 -14.22 -8.33
C SER A 520 -30.34 -13.86 -7.26
N ASP A 521 -31.31 -14.76 -7.03
CA ASP A 521 -31.97 -14.93 -5.70
C ASP A 521 -30.95 -15.41 -4.62
N SER A 522 -29.68 -15.53 -4.98
CA SER A 522 -28.60 -16.15 -4.21
C SER A 522 -27.85 -15.20 -3.27
N LYS A 523 -28.57 -14.32 -2.54
CA LYS A 523 -28.11 -13.88 -1.21
C LYS A 523 -28.27 -15.04 -0.23
N SER A 524 -27.77 -16.23 -0.61
CA SER A 524 -27.84 -17.39 0.28
C SER A 524 -26.91 -17.12 1.46
N ALA A 525 -27.45 -17.23 2.66
CA ALA A 525 -26.72 -17.12 3.92
C ALA A 525 -25.53 -18.10 4.01
N ASP A 526 -25.47 -19.07 3.12
CA ASP A 526 -24.41 -20.08 3.04
C ASP A 526 -23.11 -19.58 2.39
N ASN A 527 -23.14 -18.45 1.66
CA ASN A 527 -21.93 -17.89 1.09
C ASN A 527 -21.44 -16.69 1.91
N LYS A 528 -20.47 -16.93 2.78
CA LYS A 528 -19.86 -15.93 3.66
C LYS A 528 -19.27 -14.71 2.92
N CYS A 529 -18.78 -14.90 1.71
CA CYS A 529 -18.30 -13.77 0.89
C CYS A 529 -19.44 -12.80 0.52
N GLY A 530 -20.68 -13.27 0.41
CA GLY A 530 -21.85 -12.43 0.12
C GLY A 530 -22.21 -11.44 1.22
N ILE A 531 -21.88 -11.77 2.47
CA ILE A 531 -22.14 -10.94 3.66
C ILE A 531 -20.86 -10.33 4.23
N CYS A 532 -19.72 -10.51 3.57
CA CYS A 532 -18.43 -10.03 4.04
C CYS A 532 -18.38 -8.50 4.01
N ASP A 533 -17.98 -7.90 5.13
CA ASP A 533 -17.85 -6.46 5.29
C ASP A 533 -16.52 -5.93 4.72
N GLU A 534 -15.54 -6.81 4.48
CA GLU A 534 -14.15 -6.46 4.12
C GLU A 534 -13.85 -6.56 2.62
N SER A 535 -14.78 -7.02 1.78
CA SER A 535 -14.51 -7.29 0.37
C SER A 535 -14.00 -6.07 -0.42
N TYR A 536 -14.25 -4.87 0.05
CA TYR A 536 -13.90 -3.60 -0.58
C TYR A 536 -13.06 -2.68 0.33
N THR A 537 -12.80 -3.05 1.58
CA THR A 537 -11.99 -2.24 2.50
C THR A 537 -10.51 -2.30 2.13
N PHE A 538 -9.79 -1.28 2.56
CA PHE A 538 -8.37 -1.13 2.31
C PHE A 538 -7.67 -1.00 3.66
N ASN A 539 -6.79 -1.95 3.95
CA ASN A 539 -5.87 -1.83 5.08
C ASN A 539 -4.47 -1.60 4.51
N PHE A 540 -3.68 -0.78 5.12
CA PHE A 540 -2.30 -0.38 4.79
C PHE A 540 -1.62 -1.05 3.61
#